data_92c2823cd661829c12a232cbf10e6b8d
#
_entry.id   92c2823cd661829c12a232cbf10e6b8d
#
_cell.length_a   1.000
_cell.length_b   1.000
_cell.length_c   1.000
_cell.angle_alpha   90.00
_cell.angle_beta   90.00
_cell.angle_gamma   90.00
#
_symmetry.space_group_name_H-M   'P 1'
#
loop_
_entity.id
_entity.type
_entity.pdbx_description
1 polymer ?
#
loop_
_entity_poly.entity_id
_entity_poly.type
_entity_poly.pdbx_seq_one_letter_code
_entity_poly.pdbx_strand_id
1 'polypeptide(L)'
;MLFHLPRPRTPEGVPSVVEVLESAHVPWRTGIVRGLVAPPSRLEVGWHPAPKAPPVWELLLAAPEPRAHPTPQEHWLWGLPEWREPVGPQGFQDVRLEEVLGWVQGACGGKAQIQSRGEPKRHYALPRLPAWEAALHALRAWGKEDVLHELDGGVLYIGPLEASPHYGVRHQVREPVAVARRGVGRLVYLLLPPFPQLRLYHRLQVDHPAFRGTLLVVEHRMHLSGEAARHEVYGRPL
;
A
#
# COMPACT_ATOMS: atom_id res chain seq x y z
N MET A 1 -3.13 29.30 -6.09
CA MET A 1 -2.46 28.45 -5.09
C MET A 1 -1.35 27.70 -5.82
N LEU A 2 -0.09 27.96 -5.56
CA LEU A 2 1.03 27.23 -6.17
C LEU A 2 1.11 25.86 -5.45
N PHE A 3 0.59 24.83 -6.08
CA PHE A 3 0.79 23.47 -5.60
C PHE A 3 2.26 23.08 -5.82
N HIS A 4 2.97 22.82 -4.75
CA HIS A 4 4.29 22.23 -4.85
C HIS A 4 4.12 20.77 -5.27
N LEU A 5 4.47 20.46 -6.51
CA LEU A 5 4.39 19.11 -7.02
C LEU A 5 5.33 18.19 -6.24
N PRO A 6 4.91 16.96 -5.94
CA PRO A 6 5.79 15.95 -5.38
C PRO A 6 6.99 15.72 -6.30
N ARG A 7 8.17 15.53 -5.71
CA ARG A 7 9.41 15.29 -6.42
C ARG A 7 9.88 13.87 -6.16
N PRO A 8 9.94 13.02 -7.20
CA PRO A 8 10.53 11.69 -7.07
C PRO A 8 12.05 11.77 -7.17
N ARG A 9 12.73 10.90 -6.42
CA ARG A 9 14.17 10.66 -6.57
C ARG A 9 14.53 9.21 -6.26
N THR A 10 15.64 8.77 -6.82
CA THR A 10 16.29 7.50 -6.50
C THR A 10 17.78 7.75 -6.30
N PRO A 11 18.52 6.85 -5.64
CA PRO A 11 19.98 6.96 -5.55
C PRO A 11 20.66 7.00 -6.94
N GLU A 12 20.04 6.36 -7.93
CA GLU A 12 20.55 6.22 -9.31
C GLU A 12 20.19 7.43 -10.20
N GLY A 13 19.39 8.38 -9.71
CA GLY A 13 19.05 9.61 -10.42
C GLY A 13 17.61 10.07 -10.24
N VAL A 14 17.23 11.06 -11.09
CA VAL A 14 15.85 11.58 -11.10
C VAL A 14 15.07 10.91 -12.23
N PRO A 15 14.03 10.13 -11.93
CA PRO A 15 13.21 9.48 -12.93
C PRO A 15 12.34 10.48 -13.69
N SER A 16 12.06 10.18 -14.97
CA SER A 16 11.17 11.00 -15.80
C SER A 16 9.68 10.76 -15.48
N VAL A 17 9.34 9.54 -15.10
CA VAL A 17 7.98 9.14 -14.71
C VAL A 17 8.03 8.25 -13.49
N VAL A 18 7.13 8.49 -12.55
CA VAL A 18 6.90 7.62 -11.40
C VAL A 18 5.41 7.38 -11.24
N GLU A 19 5.05 6.12 -11.05
CA GLU A 19 3.71 5.72 -10.60
C GLU A 19 3.84 4.99 -9.27
N VAL A 20 2.98 5.33 -8.31
CA VAL A 20 2.87 4.63 -7.03
C VAL A 20 1.44 4.13 -6.88
N LEU A 21 1.29 2.83 -6.66
CA LEU A 21 0.01 2.14 -6.51
C LEU A 21 -0.08 1.50 -5.12
N GLU A 22 -1.19 1.73 -4.44
CA GLU A 22 -1.66 0.93 -3.30
C GLU A 22 -3.04 0.38 -3.61
N SER A 23 -3.28 -0.90 -3.30
CA SER A 23 -4.56 -1.57 -3.55
C SER A 23 -4.89 -2.55 -2.44
N ALA A 24 -6.19 -2.70 -2.14
CA ALA A 24 -6.68 -3.71 -1.20
C ALA A 24 -6.45 -5.17 -1.65
N HIS A 25 -6.00 -5.37 -2.90
CA HIS A 25 -5.74 -6.70 -3.46
C HIS A 25 -4.33 -7.22 -3.20
N VAL A 26 -3.39 -6.31 -2.90
CA VAL A 26 -2.00 -6.65 -2.58
C VAL A 26 -1.55 -5.89 -1.33
N PRO A 27 -0.86 -6.54 -0.40
CA PRO A 27 -0.57 -5.93 0.90
C PRO A 27 0.60 -4.94 0.90
N TRP A 28 1.23 -4.67 -0.22
CA TRP A 28 2.36 -3.74 -0.35
C TRP A 28 2.13 -2.66 -1.39
N ARG A 29 2.90 -1.59 -1.30
CA ARG A 29 3.01 -0.56 -2.32
C ARG A 29 3.77 -1.08 -3.53
N THR A 30 3.34 -0.66 -4.71
CA THR A 30 4.04 -0.92 -5.96
C THR A 30 4.44 0.38 -6.60
N GLY A 31 5.68 0.50 -7.06
CA GLY A 31 6.17 1.64 -7.83
C GLY A 31 6.63 1.24 -9.21
N ILE A 32 6.33 2.08 -10.19
CA ILE A 32 6.86 1.98 -11.54
C ILE A 32 7.69 3.23 -11.78
N VAL A 33 8.95 3.04 -12.18
CA VAL A 33 9.91 4.11 -12.43
C VAL A 33 10.39 4.00 -13.87
N ARG A 34 10.36 5.12 -14.61
CA ARG A 34 10.84 5.18 -15.99
C ARG A 34 11.88 6.29 -16.17
N GLY A 35 12.72 6.12 -17.19
CA GLY A 35 13.75 7.10 -17.55
C GLY A 35 15.07 6.96 -16.81
N LEU A 36 15.29 5.85 -16.12
CA LEU A 36 16.58 5.48 -15.54
C LEU A 36 17.24 4.40 -16.39
N VAL A 37 18.57 4.46 -16.50
CA VAL A 37 19.36 3.43 -17.19
C VAL A 37 19.53 2.19 -16.33
N ALA A 38 19.74 2.38 -15.03
CA ALA A 38 19.90 1.29 -14.07
C ALA A 38 18.63 1.14 -13.19
N PRO A 39 18.31 -0.09 -12.76
CA PRO A 39 17.21 -0.31 -11.83
C PRO A 39 17.50 0.42 -10.51
N PRO A 40 16.54 1.23 -10.00
CA PRO A 40 16.73 1.93 -8.74
C PRO A 40 16.66 0.97 -7.56
N SER A 41 17.53 1.19 -6.57
CA SER A 41 17.54 0.40 -5.33
C SER A 41 16.41 0.83 -4.37
N ARG A 42 15.96 2.08 -4.48
CA ARG A 42 14.83 2.63 -3.72
C ARG A 42 14.20 3.81 -4.45
N LEU A 43 12.95 4.09 -4.13
CA LEU A 43 12.21 5.26 -4.58
C LEU A 43 11.77 6.10 -3.38
N GLU A 44 12.04 7.38 -3.43
CA GLU A 44 11.56 8.37 -2.47
C GLU A 44 10.72 9.42 -3.20
N VAL A 45 9.64 9.87 -2.59
CA VAL A 45 8.85 11.00 -3.07
C VAL A 45 8.91 12.10 -2.01
N GLY A 46 9.40 13.27 -2.40
CA GLY A 46 9.47 14.44 -1.56
C GLY A 46 8.30 15.40 -1.81
N TRP A 47 7.81 16.05 -0.78
CA TRP A 47 6.76 17.07 -0.87
C TRP A 47 7.00 18.18 0.17
N HIS A 48 6.45 19.37 -0.10
CA HIS A 48 6.58 20.52 0.78
C HIS A 48 5.31 20.63 1.65
N PRO A 49 5.41 20.47 2.97
CA PRO A 49 4.27 20.56 3.87
C PRO A 49 3.70 22.00 3.98
N ALA A 50 4.52 23.00 3.64
CA ALA A 50 4.10 24.40 3.60
C ALA A 50 4.93 25.17 2.55
N PRO A 51 4.44 26.34 2.06
CA PRO A 51 5.24 27.23 1.23
C PRO A 51 6.58 27.54 1.92
N LYS A 52 7.69 27.39 1.20
CA LYS A 52 9.06 27.61 1.67
C LYS A 52 9.61 26.57 2.68
N ALA A 53 8.84 25.56 3.11
CA ALA A 53 9.37 24.48 3.91
C ALA A 53 10.30 23.59 3.07
N PRO A 54 11.34 22.98 3.66
CA PRO A 54 12.13 21.97 2.96
C PRO A 54 11.27 20.77 2.59
N PRO A 55 11.58 20.04 1.52
CA PRO A 55 10.84 18.84 1.16
C PRO A 55 11.02 17.77 2.24
N VAL A 56 9.92 17.11 2.60
CA VAL A 56 9.93 15.90 3.41
C VAL A 56 9.99 14.72 2.45
N TRP A 57 11.01 13.87 2.58
CA TRP A 57 11.19 12.68 1.76
C TRP A 57 10.59 11.46 2.44
N GLU A 58 9.79 10.74 1.71
CA GLU A 58 9.18 9.50 2.15
C GLU A 58 9.76 8.34 1.35
N LEU A 59 10.31 7.34 2.06
CA LEU A 59 10.73 6.10 1.43
C LEU A 59 9.50 5.26 1.12
N LEU A 60 9.23 5.06 -0.16
CA LEU A 60 8.08 4.30 -0.59
C LEU A 60 8.42 2.84 -0.90
N LEU A 61 9.60 2.57 -1.44
CA LEU A 61 9.92 1.25 -2.01
C LEU A 61 11.41 0.97 -1.92
N ALA A 62 11.77 -0.25 -1.60
CA ALA A 62 13.15 -0.64 -1.29
C ALA A 62 13.68 -1.85 -2.08
N ALA A 63 12.88 -2.46 -2.94
CA ALA A 63 13.34 -3.66 -3.67
C ALA A 63 12.93 -3.61 -5.15
N PRO A 64 13.89 -3.77 -6.09
CA PRO A 64 13.57 -3.93 -7.49
C PRO A 64 12.92 -5.30 -7.74
N GLU A 65 11.95 -5.33 -8.63
CA GLU A 65 11.39 -6.59 -9.12
C GLU A 65 12.26 -7.15 -10.25
N PRO A 66 12.79 -8.37 -10.16
CA PRO A 66 13.41 -9.03 -11.29
C PRO A 66 12.31 -9.41 -12.30
N ARG A 67 12.24 -8.70 -13.41
CA ARG A 67 11.32 -9.04 -14.53
C ARG A 67 12.04 -9.81 -15.62
N ALA A 68 11.33 -10.80 -16.17
CA ALA A 68 11.82 -11.59 -17.29
C ALA A 68 11.97 -10.77 -18.60
N HIS A 69 11.17 -9.71 -18.77
CA HIS A 69 11.18 -8.82 -19.95
C HIS A 69 10.91 -7.37 -19.54
N PRO A 70 11.87 -6.68 -18.91
CA PRO A 70 11.71 -5.25 -18.67
C PRO A 70 11.67 -4.54 -20.03
N THR A 71 10.67 -3.67 -20.23
CA THR A 71 10.84 -2.63 -21.25
C THR A 71 12.09 -1.84 -20.91
N PRO A 72 12.95 -1.53 -21.86
CA PRO A 72 14.12 -0.68 -21.61
C PRO A 72 13.66 0.57 -20.85
N GLN A 73 14.29 0.87 -19.72
CA GLN A 73 14.00 2.03 -18.88
C GLN A 73 12.71 1.97 -17.99
N GLU A 74 12.02 0.84 -17.91
CA GLU A 74 10.94 0.67 -16.93
C GLU A 74 11.39 -0.28 -15.83
N HIS A 75 11.36 0.21 -14.59
CA HIS A 75 11.74 -0.54 -13.40
C HIS A 75 10.58 -0.59 -12.42
N TRP A 76 10.37 -1.74 -11.80
CA TRP A 76 9.36 -1.94 -10.79
C TRP A 76 10.01 -2.09 -9.41
N LEU A 77 9.43 -1.43 -8.41
CA LEU A 77 9.85 -1.54 -7.03
C LEU A 77 8.65 -1.97 -6.19
N TRP A 78 8.91 -2.72 -5.14
CA TRP A 78 7.88 -3.20 -4.24
C TRP A 78 8.26 -2.90 -2.79
N GLY A 79 7.24 -2.60 -1.99
CA GLY A 79 7.37 -2.59 -0.54
C GLY A 79 7.40 -4.01 0.03
N LEU A 80 7.81 -4.13 1.28
CA LEU A 80 7.77 -5.37 2.07
C LEU A 80 8.45 -6.58 1.41
N PRO A 81 9.70 -6.46 0.93
CA PRO A 81 10.37 -7.55 0.20
C PRO A 81 10.46 -8.85 1.02
N GLU A 82 10.65 -8.77 2.33
CA GLU A 82 10.78 -9.91 3.24
C GLU A 82 9.49 -10.74 3.28
N TRP A 83 8.33 -10.09 3.17
CA TRP A 83 7.03 -10.77 3.19
C TRP A 83 6.72 -11.56 1.91
N ARG A 84 7.54 -11.44 0.89
CA ARG A 84 7.45 -12.19 -0.35
C ARG A 84 8.29 -13.46 -0.35
N GLU A 85 9.23 -13.57 0.59
CA GLU A 85 10.05 -14.76 0.75
C GLU A 85 9.21 -15.96 1.20
N PRO A 86 9.49 -17.17 0.67
CA PRO A 86 8.75 -18.36 1.05
C PRO A 86 9.09 -18.80 2.47
N VAL A 87 8.07 -19.13 3.25
CA VAL A 87 8.17 -19.69 4.60
C VAL A 87 7.46 -21.04 4.68
N GLY A 88 7.83 -21.87 5.68
CA GLY A 88 7.26 -23.19 5.87
C GLY A 88 7.91 -24.27 4.98
N PRO A 89 7.35 -25.50 4.94
CA PRO A 89 6.17 -25.94 5.68
C PRO A 89 6.41 -26.01 7.19
N GLN A 90 5.33 -25.82 8.00
CA GLN A 90 5.40 -25.89 9.47
C GLN A 90 4.12 -26.49 10.06
N GLY A 91 4.30 -27.43 10.97
CA GLY A 91 3.21 -27.98 11.80
C GLY A 91 3.17 -27.31 13.17
N PHE A 92 1.97 -27.12 13.68
CA PHE A 92 1.71 -26.53 14.99
C PHE A 92 0.75 -27.41 15.80
N GLN A 93 0.93 -27.42 17.12
CA GLN A 93 0.03 -28.07 18.08
C GLN A 93 -0.39 -27.03 19.13
N ASP A 94 -1.68 -27.07 19.52
CA ASP A 94 -2.30 -26.22 20.56
C ASP A 94 -1.92 -24.72 20.38
N VAL A 95 -1.99 -24.23 19.13
CA VAL A 95 -1.48 -22.93 18.72
C VAL A 95 -2.61 -21.92 18.49
N ARG A 96 -2.37 -20.66 18.85
CA ARG A 96 -3.24 -19.53 18.55
C ARG A 96 -2.85 -18.85 17.24
N LEU A 97 -3.79 -18.11 16.64
CA LEU A 97 -3.56 -17.39 15.40
C LEU A 97 -2.36 -16.42 15.48
N GLU A 98 -2.30 -15.63 16.55
CA GLU A 98 -1.22 -14.66 16.76
C GLU A 98 0.16 -15.30 16.88
N GLU A 99 0.25 -16.53 17.37
CA GLU A 99 1.51 -17.28 17.45
C GLU A 99 1.96 -17.75 16.08
N VAL A 100 1.00 -18.23 15.25
CA VAL A 100 1.31 -18.58 13.84
C VAL A 100 1.77 -17.36 13.05
N LEU A 101 1.06 -16.22 13.19
CA LEU A 101 1.44 -14.98 12.51
C LEU A 101 2.80 -14.45 12.99
N GLY A 102 3.09 -14.55 14.29
CA GLY A 102 4.39 -14.21 14.86
C GLY A 102 5.52 -15.13 14.34
N TRP A 103 5.22 -16.43 14.18
CA TRP A 103 6.16 -17.37 13.57
C TRP A 103 6.44 -17.01 12.10
N VAL A 104 5.40 -16.70 11.30
CA VAL A 104 5.56 -16.27 9.90
C VAL A 104 6.43 -15.02 9.81
N GLN A 105 6.17 -14.02 10.67
CA GLN A 105 6.97 -12.80 10.76
C GLN A 105 8.44 -13.10 11.08
N GLY A 106 8.70 -13.95 12.08
CA GLY A 106 10.06 -14.34 12.46
C GLY A 106 10.78 -15.11 11.36
N ALA A 107 10.06 -15.99 10.64
CA ALA A 107 10.62 -16.80 9.57
C ALA A 107 11.02 -15.98 8.33
N CYS A 108 10.27 -14.93 7.99
CA CYS A 108 10.62 -14.05 6.87
C CYS A 108 11.53 -12.87 7.27
N GLY A 109 11.68 -12.57 8.56
CA GLY A 109 12.44 -11.41 9.05
C GLY A 109 11.79 -10.06 8.83
N GLY A 110 10.53 -10.03 8.36
CA GLY A 110 9.78 -8.83 8.11
C GLY A 110 9.26 -8.16 9.39
N LYS A 111 8.92 -6.87 9.31
CA LYS A 111 8.25 -6.16 10.40
C LYS A 111 6.75 -6.26 10.27
N ALA A 112 6.03 -6.49 11.38
CA ALA A 112 4.57 -6.47 11.39
C ALA A 112 3.99 -5.85 12.65
N GLN A 113 2.79 -5.28 12.48
CA GLN A 113 1.86 -4.94 13.56
C GLN A 113 0.70 -5.94 13.49
N ILE A 114 0.70 -6.92 14.39
CA ILE A 114 -0.29 -8.01 14.41
C ILE A 114 -1.36 -7.68 15.46
N GLN A 115 -2.60 -7.43 15.00
CA GLN A 115 -3.78 -7.18 15.82
C GLN A 115 -4.78 -8.35 15.77
N SER A 116 -4.61 -9.27 14.81
CA SER A 116 -5.43 -10.48 14.71
C SER A 116 -5.25 -11.38 15.93
N ARG A 117 -6.37 -11.93 16.41
CA ARG A 117 -6.42 -12.89 17.51
C ARG A 117 -7.33 -14.05 17.16
N GLY A 118 -7.04 -15.24 17.66
CA GLY A 118 -7.86 -16.41 17.41
C GLY A 118 -7.78 -17.44 18.51
N GLU A 119 -8.88 -18.20 18.69
CA GLU A 119 -8.93 -19.31 19.63
C GLU A 119 -7.90 -20.38 19.27
N PRO A 120 -7.36 -21.13 20.26
CA PRO A 120 -6.37 -22.13 20.00
C PRO A 120 -6.92 -23.26 19.13
N LYS A 121 -6.09 -23.73 18.19
CA LYS A 121 -6.34 -24.94 17.39
C LYS A 121 -5.41 -26.05 17.85
N ARG A 122 -5.97 -27.23 18.08
CA ARG A 122 -5.21 -28.42 18.47
C ARG A 122 -4.13 -28.77 17.44
N HIS A 123 -4.44 -28.65 16.15
CA HIS A 123 -3.52 -28.90 15.06
C HIS A 123 -3.71 -27.88 13.94
N TYR A 124 -2.61 -27.36 13.44
CA TYR A 124 -2.60 -26.53 12.25
C TYR A 124 -1.33 -26.82 11.42
N ALA A 125 -1.49 -26.95 10.12
CA ALA A 125 -0.38 -27.15 9.18
C ALA A 125 -0.33 -25.97 8.20
N LEU A 126 0.80 -25.31 8.16
CA LEU A 126 1.10 -24.25 7.21
C LEU A 126 1.91 -24.86 6.06
N PRO A 127 1.42 -24.81 4.80
CA PRO A 127 2.22 -25.22 3.64
C PRO A 127 3.34 -24.21 3.38
N ARG A 128 4.26 -24.56 2.47
CA ARG A 128 5.26 -23.61 2.00
C ARG A 128 4.63 -22.58 1.08
N LEU A 129 4.64 -21.33 1.49
CA LEU A 129 4.02 -20.19 0.79
C LEU A 129 4.89 -18.93 0.96
N PRO A 130 4.76 -17.92 0.08
CA PRO A 130 5.22 -16.57 0.40
C PRO A 130 4.65 -16.12 1.76
N ALA A 131 5.44 -15.43 2.57
CA ALA A 131 5.05 -15.11 3.96
C ALA A 131 3.71 -14.38 4.07
N TRP A 132 3.40 -13.46 3.15
CA TRP A 132 2.10 -12.77 3.13
C TRP A 132 0.94 -13.72 2.80
N GLU A 133 1.14 -14.69 1.89
CA GLU A 133 0.14 -15.73 1.60
C GLU A 133 -0.01 -16.69 2.79
N ALA A 134 1.09 -17.00 3.47
CA ALA A 134 1.08 -17.77 4.70
C ALA A 134 0.25 -17.09 5.79
N ALA A 135 0.38 -15.77 5.95
CA ALA A 135 -0.45 -14.99 6.85
C ALA A 135 -1.94 -15.02 6.44
N LEU A 136 -2.26 -14.84 5.15
CA LEU A 136 -3.64 -14.98 4.64
C LEU A 136 -4.20 -16.39 4.85
N HIS A 137 -3.38 -17.42 4.63
CA HIS A 137 -3.77 -18.82 4.85
C HIS A 137 -4.13 -19.06 6.33
N ALA A 138 -3.31 -18.53 7.25
CA ALA A 138 -3.62 -18.59 8.68
C ALA A 138 -4.93 -17.87 9.02
N LEU A 139 -5.12 -16.62 8.58
CA LEU A 139 -6.36 -15.87 8.81
C LEU A 139 -7.60 -16.65 8.34
N ARG A 140 -7.56 -17.16 7.11
CA ARG A 140 -8.65 -17.98 6.54
C ARG A 140 -8.90 -19.25 7.36
N ALA A 141 -7.85 -19.93 7.82
CA ALA A 141 -7.98 -21.11 8.66
C ALA A 141 -8.70 -20.81 9.98
N TRP A 142 -8.58 -19.59 10.51
CA TRP A 142 -9.31 -19.12 11.71
C TRP A 142 -10.63 -18.40 11.40
N GLY A 143 -11.06 -18.36 10.10
CA GLY A 143 -12.30 -17.70 9.69
C GLY A 143 -12.27 -16.18 9.90
N LYS A 144 -11.08 -15.54 9.79
CA LYS A 144 -10.90 -14.10 9.93
C LYS A 144 -10.98 -13.40 8.57
N GLU A 145 -11.67 -12.25 8.53
CA GLU A 145 -11.74 -11.35 7.39
C GLU A 145 -10.82 -10.12 7.58
N ASP A 146 -9.77 -10.32 8.37
CA ASP A 146 -8.80 -9.29 8.68
C ASP A 146 -8.02 -8.86 7.42
N VAL A 147 -7.56 -7.61 7.41
CA VAL A 147 -6.84 -7.03 6.28
C VAL A 147 -5.33 -7.10 6.47
N LEU A 148 -4.62 -7.17 5.35
CA LEU A 148 -3.18 -7.00 5.25
C LEU A 148 -2.91 -5.75 4.43
N HIS A 149 -2.07 -4.85 4.93
CA HIS A 149 -1.58 -3.72 4.14
C HIS A 149 -0.30 -3.13 4.74
N GLU A 150 0.48 -2.47 3.90
CA GLU A 150 1.70 -1.78 4.32
C GLU A 150 1.37 -0.51 5.09
N LEU A 151 2.01 -0.34 6.25
CA LEU A 151 2.10 0.92 6.98
C LEU A 151 3.37 1.68 6.59
N ASP A 152 3.44 2.96 6.97
CA ASP A 152 4.66 3.74 6.80
C ASP A 152 5.83 3.09 7.55
N GLY A 153 7.03 3.19 6.98
CA GLY A 153 8.24 2.56 7.52
C GLY A 153 8.41 1.08 7.19
N GLY A 154 7.66 0.54 6.22
CA GLY A 154 7.82 -0.84 5.76
C GLY A 154 7.36 -1.88 6.80
N VAL A 155 6.24 -1.63 7.45
CA VAL A 155 5.62 -2.50 8.43
C VAL A 155 4.33 -3.09 7.85
N LEU A 156 4.16 -4.41 7.87
CA LEU A 156 2.91 -5.04 7.48
C LEU A 156 1.90 -4.97 8.64
N TYR A 157 0.75 -4.37 8.40
CA TYR A 157 -0.40 -4.49 9.30
C TYR A 157 -1.17 -5.78 9.02
N ILE A 158 -1.55 -6.51 10.07
CA ILE A 158 -2.38 -7.73 10.02
C ILE A 158 -3.42 -7.63 11.12
N GLY A 159 -4.68 -7.38 10.75
CA GLY A 159 -5.74 -7.24 11.75
C GLY A 159 -7.07 -6.74 11.19
N PRO A 160 -8.07 -6.54 12.09
CA PRO A 160 -9.34 -5.95 11.72
C PRO A 160 -9.15 -4.58 11.06
N LEU A 161 -9.93 -4.30 10.00
CA LEU A 161 -9.85 -3.03 9.28
C LEU A 161 -10.02 -1.82 10.19
N GLU A 162 -10.98 -1.90 11.12
CA GLU A 162 -11.32 -0.80 12.04
C GLU A 162 -10.22 -0.50 13.06
N ALA A 163 -9.35 -1.48 13.34
CA ALA A 163 -8.20 -1.33 14.24
C ALA A 163 -6.93 -0.85 13.50
N SER A 164 -6.99 -0.73 12.18
CA SER A 164 -5.86 -0.22 11.39
C SER A 164 -5.61 1.25 11.70
N PRO A 165 -4.33 1.67 11.88
CA PRO A 165 -3.97 3.08 12.02
C PRO A 165 -4.47 3.96 10.86
N HIS A 166 -4.52 3.41 9.64
CA HIS A 166 -4.99 4.12 8.47
C HIS A 166 -6.50 4.39 8.50
N TYR A 167 -7.32 3.46 9.00
CA TYR A 167 -8.78 3.60 9.02
C TYR A 167 -9.28 4.80 9.83
N GLY A 168 -8.53 5.22 10.86
CA GLY A 168 -8.84 6.40 11.66
C GLY A 168 -8.63 7.73 10.94
N VAL A 169 -7.75 7.76 9.92
CA VAL A 169 -7.33 8.99 9.24
C VAL A 169 -8.43 9.48 8.30
N ARG A 170 -8.75 10.78 8.40
CA ARG A 170 -9.80 11.44 7.59
C ARG A 170 -9.24 12.65 6.87
N HIS A 171 -9.62 12.78 5.60
CA HIS A 171 -9.27 13.94 4.78
C HIS A 171 -10.53 14.54 4.16
N GLN A 172 -10.56 15.86 4.04
CA GLN A 172 -11.62 16.56 3.31
C GLN A 172 -11.18 16.80 1.87
N VAL A 173 -12.03 16.39 0.93
CA VAL A 173 -11.86 16.63 -0.50
C VAL A 173 -12.93 17.62 -0.95
N ARG A 174 -12.54 18.88 -1.16
CA ARG A 174 -13.47 19.95 -1.53
C ARG A 174 -13.60 20.18 -3.03
N GLU A 175 -12.51 19.97 -3.76
CA GLU A 175 -12.41 20.25 -5.19
C GLU A 175 -11.70 19.11 -5.92
N PRO A 176 -12.34 17.95 -6.09
CA PRO A 176 -11.77 16.90 -6.94
C PRO A 176 -11.83 17.40 -8.39
N VAL A 177 -10.79 17.05 -9.18
CA VAL A 177 -10.74 17.40 -10.63
C VAL A 177 -11.85 16.69 -11.39
N ALA A 178 -12.15 15.44 -10.99
CA ALA A 178 -13.27 14.69 -11.54
C ALA A 178 -13.81 13.69 -10.50
N VAL A 179 -15.12 13.40 -10.62
CA VAL A 179 -15.81 12.39 -9.82
C VAL A 179 -16.68 11.55 -10.75
N ALA A 180 -16.55 10.23 -10.67
CA ALA A 180 -17.37 9.30 -11.42
C ALA A 180 -17.72 8.05 -10.60
N ARG A 181 -18.92 7.49 -10.82
CA ARG A 181 -19.25 6.16 -10.30
C ARG A 181 -18.81 5.12 -11.32
N ARG A 182 -18.08 4.09 -10.90
CA ARG A 182 -17.62 3.03 -11.79
C ARG A 182 -18.13 1.67 -11.34
N GLY A 183 -18.66 0.94 -12.33
CA GLY A 183 -18.87 -0.51 -12.30
C GLY A 183 -19.99 -1.00 -11.39
N VAL A 184 -20.17 -2.32 -11.42
CA VAL A 184 -21.14 -3.09 -10.64
C VAL A 184 -20.82 -3.06 -9.14
N GLY A 185 -19.57 -2.73 -8.75
CA GLY A 185 -19.08 -2.76 -7.37
C GLY A 185 -19.32 -1.50 -6.53
N ARG A 186 -20.09 -0.54 -6.99
CA ARG A 186 -20.39 0.72 -6.27
C ARG A 186 -19.16 1.55 -5.89
N LEU A 187 -18.04 1.43 -6.60
CA LEU A 187 -16.87 2.26 -6.35
C LEU A 187 -17.08 3.67 -6.90
N VAL A 188 -16.55 4.64 -6.20
CA VAL A 188 -16.46 6.04 -6.64
C VAL A 188 -15.01 6.30 -7.04
N TYR A 189 -14.83 6.75 -8.27
CA TYR A 189 -13.57 7.23 -8.79
C TYR A 189 -13.43 8.72 -8.52
N LEU A 190 -12.28 9.13 -8.00
CA LEU A 190 -11.88 10.52 -7.85
C LEU A 190 -10.57 10.76 -8.58
N LEU A 191 -10.49 11.87 -9.31
CA LEU A 191 -9.22 12.42 -9.78
C LEU A 191 -8.90 13.63 -8.89
N LEU A 192 -7.78 13.54 -8.17
CA LEU A 192 -7.34 14.54 -7.22
C LEU A 192 -6.04 15.21 -7.68
N PRO A 193 -5.76 16.44 -7.23
CA PRO A 193 -4.40 16.93 -7.17
C PRO A 193 -3.50 15.95 -6.41
N PRO A 194 -2.18 15.97 -6.63
CA PRO A 194 -1.25 15.10 -5.91
C PRO A 194 -1.42 15.20 -4.40
N PHE A 195 -1.63 14.06 -3.77
CA PHE A 195 -1.86 13.96 -2.35
C PHE A 195 -0.98 12.85 -1.73
N PRO A 196 0.31 13.12 -1.49
CA PRO A 196 1.29 12.11 -1.08
C PRO A 196 1.01 11.44 0.27
N GLN A 197 0.23 12.09 1.14
CA GLN A 197 -0.14 11.51 2.45
C GLN A 197 -1.31 10.53 2.37
N LEU A 198 -1.96 10.41 1.21
CA LEU A 198 -3.05 9.45 1.07
C LEU A 198 -2.51 8.03 1.14
N ARG A 199 -3.21 7.19 1.89
CA ARG A 199 -2.91 5.75 2.07
C ARG A 199 -4.15 4.92 1.85
N LEU A 200 -3.93 3.65 1.58
CA LEU A 200 -4.98 2.64 1.58
C LEU A 200 -5.75 2.69 2.91
N TYR A 201 -7.06 2.56 2.83
CA TYR A 201 -8.00 2.61 3.97
C TYR A 201 -8.15 3.95 4.69
N HIS A 202 -7.52 5.03 4.22
CA HIS A 202 -7.92 6.37 4.65
C HIS A 202 -9.37 6.66 4.27
N ARG A 203 -10.01 7.55 5.01
CA ARG A 203 -11.37 8.02 4.72
C ARG A 203 -11.34 9.39 4.07
N LEU A 204 -12.06 9.52 2.95
CA LEU A 204 -12.22 10.79 2.26
C LEU A 204 -13.64 11.29 2.44
N GLN A 205 -13.80 12.45 3.06
CA GLN A 205 -15.06 13.19 3.08
C GLN A 205 -15.12 14.00 1.80
N VAL A 206 -16.03 13.63 0.90
CA VAL A 206 -16.21 14.26 -0.41
C VAL A 206 -17.49 15.10 -0.41
N ASP A 207 -17.38 16.33 -0.86
CA ASP A 207 -18.51 17.22 -1.12
C ASP A 207 -18.46 17.69 -2.58
N HIS A 208 -19.16 16.97 -3.45
CA HIS A 208 -19.22 17.25 -4.88
C HIS A 208 -20.62 16.90 -5.42
N PRO A 209 -21.17 17.63 -6.41
CA PRO A 209 -22.51 17.35 -6.95
C PRO A 209 -22.73 15.90 -7.42
N ALA A 210 -21.70 15.23 -7.95
CA ALA A 210 -21.78 13.85 -8.38
C ALA A 210 -21.71 12.82 -7.24
N PHE A 211 -21.16 13.20 -6.06
CA PHE A 211 -21.07 12.35 -4.88
C PHE A 211 -20.87 13.18 -3.62
N ARG A 212 -21.70 12.97 -2.61
CA ARG A 212 -21.55 13.52 -1.25
C ARG A 212 -21.53 12.38 -0.25
N GLY A 213 -20.52 12.37 0.62
CA GLY A 213 -20.38 11.34 1.66
C GLY A 213 -18.95 10.97 1.96
N THR A 214 -18.79 9.89 2.71
CA THR A 214 -17.49 9.36 3.09
C THR A 214 -17.13 8.17 2.20
N LEU A 215 -15.90 8.15 1.72
CA LEU A 215 -15.32 7.04 0.98
C LEU A 215 -14.20 6.40 1.79
N LEU A 216 -14.13 5.09 1.79
CA LEU A 216 -12.96 4.33 2.20
C LEU A 216 -12.07 4.10 0.97
N VAL A 217 -10.83 4.54 1.01
CA VAL A 217 -9.86 4.31 -0.08
C VAL A 217 -9.54 2.83 -0.17
N VAL A 218 -9.82 2.22 -1.31
CA VAL A 218 -9.54 0.78 -1.57
C VAL A 218 -8.48 0.58 -2.64
N GLU A 219 -8.21 1.61 -3.42
CA GLU A 219 -7.10 1.67 -4.37
C GLU A 219 -6.76 3.12 -4.65
N HIS A 220 -5.50 3.43 -4.80
CA HIS A 220 -5.09 4.72 -5.36
C HIS A 220 -3.80 4.59 -6.16
N ARG A 221 -3.66 5.48 -7.16
CA ARG A 221 -2.48 5.57 -8.02
C ARG A 221 -2.05 7.02 -8.13
N MET A 222 -0.86 7.32 -7.66
CA MET A 222 -0.22 8.61 -7.88
C MET A 222 0.70 8.51 -9.10
N HIS A 223 0.51 9.39 -10.07
CA HIS A 223 1.32 9.49 -11.27
C HIS A 223 2.05 10.83 -11.27
N LEU A 224 3.36 10.78 -11.43
CA LEU A 224 4.26 11.94 -11.49
C LEU A 224 5.06 11.89 -12.78
N SER A 225 4.99 12.93 -13.62
CA SER A 225 5.75 13.03 -14.86
C SER A 225 6.11 14.48 -15.15
N GLY A 226 7.41 14.83 -15.10
CA GLY A 226 7.87 16.18 -15.36
C GLY A 226 7.11 17.23 -14.55
N GLU A 227 6.31 18.07 -15.24
CA GLU A 227 5.50 19.12 -14.61
C GLU A 227 4.05 18.67 -14.28
N ALA A 228 3.68 17.45 -14.64
CA ALA A 228 2.33 16.93 -14.43
C ALA A 228 2.30 15.93 -13.26
N ALA A 229 1.31 16.09 -12.42
CA ALA A 229 1.05 15.13 -11.36
C ALA A 229 -0.46 14.95 -11.18
N ARG A 230 -0.90 13.70 -11.02
CA ARG A 230 -2.30 13.35 -10.78
C ARG A 230 -2.39 12.22 -9.78
N HIS A 231 -3.52 12.18 -9.07
CA HIS A 231 -3.82 11.14 -8.11
C HIS A 231 -5.20 10.57 -8.42
N GLU A 232 -5.23 9.33 -8.88
CA GLU A 232 -6.46 8.57 -9.13
C GLU A 232 -6.78 7.77 -7.86
N VAL A 233 -8.02 7.85 -7.41
CA VAL A 233 -8.48 7.20 -6.18
C VAL A 233 -9.77 6.45 -6.45
N TYR A 234 -9.85 5.22 -6.00
CA TYR A 234 -11.06 4.41 -5.96
C TYR A 234 -11.47 4.23 -4.50
N GLY A 235 -12.67 4.70 -4.19
CA GLY A 235 -13.23 4.63 -2.85
C GLY A 235 -14.53 3.84 -2.80
N ARG A 236 -14.70 3.06 -1.74
CA ARG A 236 -15.97 2.42 -1.41
C ARG A 236 -16.76 3.36 -0.50
N PRO A 237 -18.02 3.71 -0.83
CA PRO A 237 -18.90 4.45 0.08
C PRO A 237 -19.08 3.71 1.42
N LEU A 238 -19.04 4.48 2.52
CA LEU A 238 -19.30 4.03 3.87
C LEU A 238 -20.73 4.36 4.30
#